data_ec6f236d1b6ceb75d5faf4a8a8bd0e4a
#
_entry.id   ec6f236d1b6ceb75d5faf4a8a8bd0e4a
#
_cell.length_a   1.000
_cell.length_b   1.000
_cell.length_c   1.000
_cell.angle_alpha   90.00
_cell.angle_beta   90.00
_cell.angle_gamma   90.00
#
_symmetry.space_group_name_H-M   'P 1'
#
loop_
_entity.id
_entity.type
_entity.pdbx_description
1 polymer ?
#
loop_
_entity_poly.entity_id
_entity_poly.type
_entity_poly.pdbx_seq_one_letter_code
_entity_poly.pdbx_strand_id
1 'polypeptide(L)'
;MVLRVHGMDESGVRFPVGPLLRQGYAVQALPLLSMHIYAKKQKIILNIPDTYIAVVKNSVGSKIFRNLYAKVNGKKTDITRNGELSCAFYVSSVLLLFKFIKEGHATVDSTVKDLKKSGWEKIKKPKIGSVVIWEKIDFSNGDFHKHIGFFIGNNRAISNISELGYPDEHHLTFDNKRKIELILWNPKLK
;
A
#
# COMPACT_ATOMS: atom_id res chain seq x y z
N MET A 1 2.77 2.53 15.89
CA MET A 1 2.73 1.07 15.76
C MET A 1 4.16 0.57 15.82
N VAL A 2 4.51 -0.21 16.84
CA VAL A 2 5.85 -0.81 16.97
C VAL A 2 5.75 -2.24 16.51
N LEU A 3 6.35 -2.57 15.36
CA LEU A 3 6.49 -3.95 14.90
C LEU A 3 7.70 -4.58 15.61
N ARG A 4 7.50 -5.69 16.31
CA ARG A 4 8.60 -6.56 16.76
C ARG A 4 9.05 -7.41 15.58
N VAL A 5 10.28 -7.21 15.13
CA VAL A 5 10.91 -8.08 14.13
C VAL A 5 11.47 -9.31 14.87
N HIS A 6 10.87 -10.48 14.64
CA HIS A 6 11.36 -11.75 15.16
C HIS A 6 12.58 -12.20 14.34
N GLY A 7 13.68 -12.52 15.01
CA GLY A 7 14.86 -13.16 14.39
C GLY A 7 16.14 -12.35 14.35
N MET A 8 16.19 -11.17 14.95
CA MET A 8 17.44 -10.47 15.23
C MET A 8 17.79 -10.61 16.71
N ASP A 9 19.06 -10.95 17.02
CA ASP A 9 19.54 -10.84 18.37
C ASP A 9 19.53 -9.36 18.80
N GLU A 10 19.66 -9.11 20.07
CA GLU A 10 19.56 -7.74 20.63
C GLU A 10 20.65 -6.79 20.11
N SER A 11 21.69 -7.29 19.41
CA SER A 11 22.80 -6.52 18.85
C SER A 11 22.65 -6.20 17.36
N GLY A 12 21.79 -6.92 16.63
CA GLY A 12 21.54 -6.67 15.20
C GLY A 12 22.72 -6.97 14.25
N VAL A 13 23.77 -7.64 14.73
CA VAL A 13 24.98 -7.93 13.95
C VAL A 13 25.15 -9.44 13.82
N ARG A 14 25.16 -9.96 12.58
CA ARG A 14 25.61 -11.34 12.29
C ARG A 14 27.12 -11.32 12.05
N PHE A 15 27.84 -12.07 12.88
CA PHE A 15 29.24 -12.38 12.59
C PHE A 15 29.32 -13.60 11.65
N PRO A 16 30.10 -13.55 10.57
CA PRO A 16 30.34 -14.72 9.75
C PRO A 16 31.17 -15.73 10.55
N VAL A 17 30.65 -16.94 10.70
CA VAL A 17 31.41 -18.05 11.30
C VAL A 17 32.31 -18.61 10.21
N GLY A 18 33.59 -18.21 10.21
CA GLY A 18 34.62 -18.78 9.36
C GLY A 18 35.10 -20.14 9.90
N PRO A 19 35.68 -21.01 9.04
CA PRO A 19 36.15 -22.34 9.47
C PRO A 19 37.35 -22.23 10.43
N LEU A 20 37.27 -22.95 11.53
CA LEU A 20 38.35 -23.12 12.52
C LEU A 20 39.54 -23.81 11.87
N LEU A 21 40.63 -23.12 11.65
CA LEU A 21 41.94 -23.70 11.38
C LEU A 21 42.55 -24.21 12.68
N ARG A 22 42.70 -25.55 12.80
CA ARG A 22 43.56 -26.19 13.81
C ARG A 22 45.01 -25.91 13.47
N GLN A 23 45.67 -25.00 14.16
CA GLN A 23 47.11 -25.04 14.35
C GLN A 23 47.45 -24.49 15.74
N GLY A 24 48.11 -25.32 16.55
CA GLY A 24 48.48 -25.03 17.91
C GLY A 24 49.62 -24.01 17.98
N TYR A 25 49.28 -22.82 18.41
CA TYR A 25 50.19 -21.85 19.01
C TYR A 25 49.60 -21.36 20.32
N ALA A 26 50.39 -21.49 21.40
CA ALA A 26 50.01 -20.94 22.71
C ALA A 26 49.88 -19.42 22.58
N VAL A 27 48.66 -18.95 22.53
CA VAL A 27 48.37 -17.51 22.58
C VAL A 27 48.43 -17.12 24.06
N GLN A 28 49.45 -16.34 24.47
CA GLN A 28 49.41 -15.67 25.75
C GLN A 28 48.17 -14.79 25.81
N ALA A 29 47.33 -15.05 26.81
CA ALA A 29 46.11 -14.27 27.05
C ALA A 29 46.54 -12.83 27.41
N LEU A 30 46.42 -11.93 26.46
CA LEU A 30 46.38 -10.48 26.74
C LEU A 30 45.10 -10.21 27.58
N PRO A 31 45.18 -9.35 28.62
CA PRO A 31 44.00 -9.02 29.39
C PRO A 31 42.96 -8.43 28.46
N LEU A 32 41.83 -9.09 28.36
CA LEU A 32 40.62 -8.60 27.71
C LEU A 32 40.25 -7.24 28.38
N LEU A 33 40.76 -6.14 27.84
CA LEU A 33 40.12 -4.85 28.07
C LEU A 33 38.66 -5.06 27.67
N SER A 34 37.76 -5.07 28.65
CA SER A 34 36.31 -5.15 28.39
C SER A 34 35.93 -3.86 27.69
N MET A 35 36.05 -3.85 26.37
CA MET A 35 35.38 -2.85 25.56
C MET A 35 33.88 -3.12 25.68
N HIS A 36 33.27 -2.48 26.66
CA HIS A 36 31.83 -2.35 26.68
C HIS A 36 31.45 -1.47 25.48
N ILE A 37 31.29 -2.11 24.32
CA ILE A 37 30.67 -1.47 23.18
C ILE A 37 29.20 -1.32 23.59
N TYR A 38 28.84 -0.18 24.16
CA TYR A 38 27.47 0.23 24.31
C TYR A 38 26.89 0.40 22.89
N ALA A 39 26.35 -0.67 22.33
CA ALA A 39 25.55 -0.57 21.11
C ALA A 39 24.37 0.38 21.42
N LYS A 40 24.44 1.61 20.91
CA LYS A 40 23.33 2.55 21.03
C LYS A 40 22.09 1.86 20.46
N LYS A 41 21.10 1.59 21.31
CA LYS A 41 19.82 1.01 20.90
C LYS A 41 19.22 1.90 19.81
N GLN A 42 19.21 1.44 18.56
CA GLN A 42 18.67 2.21 17.45
C GLN A 42 17.16 2.39 17.64
N LYS A 43 16.70 3.63 17.60
CA LYS A 43 15.27 3.93 17.62
C LYS A 43 14.72 3.78 16.21
N ILE A 44 13.96 2.71 15.95
CA ILE A 44 13.29 2.47 14.67
C ILE A 44 11.94 3.19 14.68
N ILE A 45 11.75 4.11 13.73
CA ILE A 45 10.49 4.83 13.49
C ILE A 45 10.04 4.49 12.08
N LEU A 46 8.80 3.98 11.95
CA LEU A 46 8.24 3.66 10.64
C LEU A 46 7.96 4.94 9.84
N ASN A 47 8.48 5.00 8.63
CA ASN A 47 8.12 6.02 7.65
C ASN A 47 6.83 5.57 6.93
N ILE A 48 5.69 5.96 7.47
CA ILE A 48 4.38 5.57 6.96
C ILE A 48 4.12 6.10 5.53
N PRO A 49 4.40 7.39 5.20
CA PRO A 49 4.18 7.89 3.85
C PRO A 49 4.95 7.10 2.78
N ASP A 50 6.24 6.87 2.97
CA ASP A 50 7.06 6.13 1.99
C ASP A 50 6.62 4.67 1.89
N THR A 51 6.30 4.02 3.02
CA THR A 51 5.79 2.65 3.04
C THR A 51 4.46 2.54 2.30
N TYR A 52 3.55 3.50 2.51
CA TYR A 52 2.28 3.57 1.80
C TYR A 52 2.48 3.66 0.28
N ILE A 53 3.34 4.56 -0.18
CA ILE A 53 3.63 4.70 -1.62
C ILE A 53 4.31 3.45 -2.18
N ALA A 54 5.21 2.82 -1.42
CA ALA A 54 5.82 1.55 -1.82
C ALA A 54 4.76 0.45 -2.00
N VAL A 55 3.80 0.32 -1.07
CA VAL A 55 2.70 -0.65 -1.18
C VAL A 55 1.83 -0.36 -2.41
N VAL A 56 1.48 0.92 -2.66
CA VAL A 56 0.73 1.31 -3.86
C VAL A 56 1.47 0.90 -5.13
N LYS A 57 2.76 1.22 -5.25
CA LYS A 57 3.57 0.88 -6.43
C LYS A 57 3.75 -0.63 -6.61
N ASN A 58 3.99 -1.36 -5.53
CA ASN A 58 4.18 -2.81 -5.55
C ASN A 58 2.88 -3.60 -5.75
N SER A 59 1.72 -2.93 -5.74
CA SER A 59 0.43 -3.57 -6.03
C SER A 59 0.19 -3.83 -7.51
N VAL A 60 0.97 -3.23 -8.41
CA VAL A 60 0.88 -3.43 -9.87
C VAL A 60 1.03 -4.91 -10.21
N GLY A 61 0.11 -5.45 -11.01
CA GLY A 61 0.05 -6.86 -11.37
C GLY A 61 -0.50 -7.79 -10.30
N SER A 62 -0.76 -7.30 -9.08
CA SER A 62 -1.20 -8.14 -7.97
C SER A 62 -2.67 -8.53 -8.09
N LYS A 63 -2.96 -9.83 -7.98
CA LYS A 63 -4.31 -10.39 -8.04
C LYS A 63 -5.00 -10.51 -6.68
N ILE A 64 -4.39 -10.02 -5.58
CA ILE A 64 -4.96 -10.14 -4.22
C ILE A 64 -6.26 -9.36 -4.03
N PHE A 65 -6.54 -8.37 -4.89
CA PHE A 65 -7.76 -7.56 -4.85
C PHE A 65 -8.82 -7.99 -5.87
N ARG A 66 -8.62 -9.13 -6.56
CA ARG A 66 -9.44 -9.53 -7.71
C ARG A 66 -10.85 -9.96 -7.32
N ASN A 67 -10.97 -10.68 -6.21
CA ASN A 67 -12.24 -11.30 -5.83
C ASN A 67 -12.70 -10.83 -4.45
N LEU A 68 -13.95 -10.42 -4.35
CA LEU A 68 -14.64 -10.11 -3.10
C LEU A 68 -15.95 -10.86 -3.05
N TYR A 69 -16.05 -11.85 -2.16
CA TYR A 69 -17.23 -12.69 -2.06
C TYR A 69 -18.25 -12.14 -1.06
N ALA A 70 -19.52 -12.11 -1.49
CA ALA A 70 -20.66 -11.77 -0.64
C ALA A 70 -21.80 -12.80 -0.83
N LYS A 71 -22.77 -12.78 0.07
CA LYS A 71 -24.05 -13.48 -0.14
C LYS A 71 -25.04 -12.49 -0.78
N VAL A 72 -25.40 -12.72 -2.03
CA VAL A 72 -26.43 -11.96 -2.76
C VAL A 72 -27.65 -12.86 -2.94
N ASN A 73 -28.77 -12.49 -2.35
CA ASN A 73 -30.00 -13.33 -2.34
C ASN A 73 -29.72 -14.76 -1.87
N GLY A 74 -28.89 -14.91 -0.81
CA GLY A 74 -28.51 -16.21 -0.24
C GLY A 74 -27.43 -16.98 -1.01
N LYS A 75 -27.04 -16.56 -2.22
CA LYS A 75 -26.01 -17.22 -3.04
C LYS A 75 -24.64 -16.55 -2.86
N LYS A 76 -23.59 -17.37 -2.70
CA LYS A 76 -22.20 -16.89 -2.70
C LYS A 76 -21.87 -16.32 -4.09
N THR A 77 -21.54 -15.03 -4.14
CA THR A 77 -21.29 -14.28 -5.37
C THR A 77 -19.99 -13.51 -5.24
N ASP A 78 -19.14 -13.53 -6.27
CA ASP A 78 -18.03 -12.60 -6.41
C ASP A 78 -18.57 -11.26 -6.92
N ILE A 79 -18.67 -10.26 -6.02
CA ILE A 79 -19.25 -8.95 -6.35
C ILE A 79 -18.27 -8.03 -7.10
N THR A 80 -17.01 -8.43 -7.23
CA THR A 80 -16.00 -7.72 -8.04
C THR A 80 -15.89 -8.27 -9.46
N ARG A 81 -16.63 -9.30 -9.83
CA ARG A 81 -16.66 -9.91 -11.17
C ARG A 81 -15.25 -10.24 -11.66
N ASN A 82 -14.51 -11.03 -10.87
CA ASN A 82 -13.14 -11.43 -11.19
C ASN A 82 -12.19 -10.23 -11.44
N GLY A 83 -12.41 -9.15 -10.70
CA GLY A 83 -11.57 -7.95 -10.72
C GLY A 83 -12.05 -6.83 -11.64
N GLU A 84 -13.05 -7.05 -12.48
CA GLU A 84 -13.62 -6.01 -13.35
C GLU A 84 -14.09 -4.78 -12.55
N LEU A 85 -14.73 -5.00 -11.40
CA LEU A 85 -15.29 -3.97 -10.52
C LEU A 85 -14.51 -3.78 -9.20
N SER A 86 -13.23 -4.13 -9.14
CA SER A 86 -12.49 -4.15 -7.88
C SER A 86 -11.76 -2.84 -7.53
N CYS A 87 -11.93 -1.76 -8.29
CA CYS A 87 -11.21 -0.51 -8.06
C CYS A 87 -11.41 0.07 -6.63
N ALA A 88 -12.64 0.06 -6.11
CA ALA A 88 -12.93 0.53 -4.76
C ALA A 88 -12.42 -0.44 -3.70
N PHE A 89 -12.54 -1.74 -3.93
CA PHE A 89 -12.00 -2.76 -3.03
C PHE A 89 -10.47 -2.67 -2.93
N TYR A 90 -9.77 -2.52 -4.06
CA TYR A 90 -8.32 -2.30 -4.08
C TYR A 90 -7.92 -1.07 -3.26
N VAL A 91 -8.49 0.09 -3.59
CA VAL A 91 -8.11 1.36 -2.93
C VAL A 91 -8.43 1.32 -1.44
N SER A 92 -9.63 0.87 -1.06
CA SER A 92 -10.01 0.80 0.34
C SER A 92 -9.18 -0.22 1.13
N SER A 93 -8.80 -1.35 0.55
CA SER A 93 -7.95 -2.34 1.21
C SER A 93 -6.56 -1.78 1.51
N VAL A 94 -5.92 -1.09 0.55
CA VAL A 94 -4.62 -0.43 0.77
C VAL A 94 -4.73 0.64 1.85
N LEU A 95 -5.74 1.49 1.80
CA LEU A 95 -5.94 2.56 2.80
C LEU A 95 -6.23 2.01 4.20
N LEU A 96 -6.97 0.92 4.30
CA LEU A 96 -7.28 0.24 5.57
C LEU A 96 -6.02 -0.33 6.21
N LEU A 97 -5.08 -0.89 5.43
CA LEU A 97 -3.79 -1.40 5.90
C LEU A 97 -3.02 -0.33 6.71
N PHE A 98 -3.10 0.93 6.27
CA PHE A 98 -2.45 2.08 6.93
C PHE A 98 -3.36 2.82 7.92
N LYS A 99 -4.57 2.33 8.18
CA LYS A 99 -5.58 3.00 9.02
C LYS A 99 -5.91 4.42 8.56
N PHE A 100 -5.86 4.67 7.25
CA PHE A 100 -6.26 5.93 6.63
C PHE A 100 -7.76 6.03 6.37
N ILE A 101 -8.48 4.91 6.48
CA ILE A 101 -9.94 4.79 6.52
C ILE A 101 -10.34 3.76 7.58
N LYS A 102 -11.64 3.64 7.86
CA LYS A 102 -12.16 2.76 8.91
C LYS A 102 -12.47 1.36 8.43
N GLU A 103 -12.94 1.21 7.19
CA GLU A 103 -13.47 -0.05 6.66
C GLU A 103 -13.05 -0.28 5.20
N GLY A 104 -13.10 -1.54 4.75
CA GLY A 104 -12.99 -1.89 3.33
C GLY A 104 -14.34 -1.69 2.61
N HIS A 105 -14.31 -1.23 1.37
CA HIS A 105 -15.50 -0.89 0.61
C HIS A 105 -15.49 -1.51 -0.78
N ALA A 106 -16.67 -1.93 -1.24
CA ALA A 106 -16.88 -2.45 -2.59
C ALA A 106 -17.28 -1.35 -3.60
N THR A 107 -17.62 -0.13 -3.13
CA THR A 107 -18.07 0.97 -4.00
C THR A 107 -17.26 2.24 -3.82
N VAL A 108 -17.11 3.00 -4.91
CA VAL A 108 -16.40 4.30 -4.89
C VAL A 108 -17.06 5.29 -3.94
N ASP A 109 -18.39 5.38 -3.96
CA ASP A 109 -19.11 6.35 -3.12
C ASP A 109 -18.96 6.04 -1.62
N SER A 110 -18.99 4.76 -1.20
CA SER A 110 -18.72 4.36 0.17
C SER A 110 -17.28 4.66 0.58
N THR A 111 -16.30 4.39 -0.31
CA THR A 111 -14.90 4.72 -0.07
C THR A 111 -14.71 6.22 0.12
N VAL A 112 -15.29 7.05 -0.75
CA VAL A 112 -15.22 8.53 -0.67
C VAL A 112 -15.85 9.06 0.63
N LYS A 113 -16.98 8.47 1.04
CA LYS A 113 -17.64 8.84 2.30
C LYS A 113 -16.75 8.56 3.50
N ASP A 114 -16.08 7.39 3.55
CA ASP A 114 -15.17 7.04 4.64
C ASP A 114 -13.89 7.89 4.59
N LEU A 115 -13.31 8.13 3.43
CA LEU A 115 -12.17 9.04 3.25
C LEU A 115 -12.44 10.40 3.90
N LYS A 116 -13.57 11.04 3.56
CA LYS A 116 -13.95 12.34 4.14
C LYS A 116 -14.11 12.28 5.66
N LYS A 117 -14.75 11.22 6.19
CA LYS A 117 -14.88 11.01 7.65
C LYS A 117 -13.56 10.73 8.35
N SER A 118 -12.57 10.22 7.62
CA SER A 118 -11.23 9.87 8.11
C SER A 118 -10.21 11.00 7.95
N GLY A 119 -10.66 12.23 7.60
CA GLY A 119 -9.82 13.43 7.55
C GLY A 119 -9.10 13.63 6.23
N TRP A 120 -9.57 13.02 5.14
CA TRP A 120 -9.10 13.34 3.79
C TRP A 120 -9.77 14.60 3.27
N GLU A 121 -8.97 15.51 2.75
CA GLU A 121 -9.37 16.83 2.30
C GLU A 121 -9.37 16.92 0.77
N LYS A 122 -10.32 17.68 0.21
CA LYS A 122 -10.34 17.98 -1.22
C LYS A 122 -9.21 18.95 -1.56
N ILE A 123 -8.42 18.59 -2.58
CA ILE A 123 -7.37 19.46 -3.11
C ILE A 123 -7.56 19.68 -4.62
N LYS A 124 -6.97 20.77 -5.14
CA LYS A 124 -7.07 21.14 -6.57
C LYS A 124 -6.03 20.43 -7.44
N LYS A 125 -4.82 20.26 -6.93
CA LYS A 125 -3.69 19.58 -7.63
C LYS A 125 -3.30 18.33 -6.88
N PRO A 126 -3.12 17.19 -7.54
CA PRO A 126 -2.76 15.95 -6.86
C PRO A 126 -1.35 16.04 -6.26
N LYS A 127 -1.16 15.45 -5.10
CA LYS A 127 0.11 15.19 -4.44
C LYS A 127 0.34 13.68 -4.45
N ILE A 128 1.60 13.23 -4.41
CA ILE A 128 1.91 11.80 -4.36
C ILE A 128 1.17 11.16 -3.17
N GLY A 129 0.44 10.06 -3.44
CA GLY A 129 -0.42 9.40 -2.46
C GLY A 129 -1.85 9.93 -2.39
N SER A 130 -2.22 10.96 -3.18
CA SER A 130 -3.62 11.38 -3.31
C SER A 130 -4.48 10.26 -3.85
N VAL A 131 -5.71 10.17 -3.35
CA VAL A 131 -6.77 9.36 -3.94
C VAL A 131 -7.47 10.20 -5.01
N VAL A 132 -7.53 9.67 -6.23
CA VAL A 132 -8.16 10.29 -7.39
C VAL A 132 -9.45 9.55 -7.72
N ILE A 133 -10.52 10.30 -7.91
CA ILE A 133 -11.82 9.81 -8.36
C ILE A 133 -12.09 10.38 -9.74
N TRP A 134 -12.37 9.49 -10.68
CA TRP A 134 -12.75 9.84 -12.05
C TRP A 134 -14.25 9.75 -12.26
N GLU A 135 -14.73 10.52 -13.22
CA GLU A 135 -16.14 10.55 -13.63
C GLU A 135 -16.70 9.18 -14.00
N LYS A 136 -18.02 9.08 -13.96
CA LYS A 136 -18.73 7.90 -14.45
C LYS A 136 -18.57 7.77 -15.95
N ILE A 137 -18.27 6.58 -16.41
CA ILE A 137 -18.36 6.20 -17.83
C ILE A 137 -19.24 4.96 -17.97
N ASP A 138 -19.81 4.79 -19.16
CA ASP A 138 -20.55 3.60 -19.53
C ASP A 138 -19.58 2.43 -19.79
N PHE A 139 -19.79 1.32 -19.08
CA PHE A 139 -19.00 0.09 -19.23
C PHE A 139 -19.59 -0.92 -20.22
N SER A 140 -20.58 -0.53 -21.01
CA SER A 140 -21.43 -1.36 -21.84
C SER A 140 -22.75 -1.73 -21.14
N ASN A 141 -23.86 -1.59 -21.86
CA ASN A 141 -25.23 -1.91 -21.38
C ASN A 141 -25.86 -0.93 -20.35
N GLY A 142 -25.41 0.32 -20.26
CA GLY A 142 -26.00 1.32 -19.35
C GLY A 142 -25.54 1.18 -17.90
N ASP A 143 -24.46 0.44 -17.63
CA ASP A 143 -23.87 0.29 -16.29
C ASP A 143 -22.77 1.37 -16.10
N PHE A 144 -23.15 2.48 -15.47
CA PHE A 144 -22.27 3.64 -15.28
C PHE A 144 -21.50 3.55 -13.96
N HIS A 145 -20.18 3.47 -14.01
CA HIS A 145 -19.33 3.39 -12.84
C HIS A 145 -18.32 4.54 -12.75
N LYS A 146 -18.19 5.12 -11.55
CA LYS A 146 -17.05 5.92 -11.17
C LYS A 146 -15.82 5.03 -11.03
N HIS A 147 -14.65 5.65 -11.13
CA HIS A 147 -13.40 4.96 -10.92
C HIS A 147 -12.59 5.63 -9.81
N ILE A 148 -11.69 4.87 -9.17
CA ILE A 148 -10.87 5.34 -8.06
C ILE A 148 -9.48 4.71 -8.12
N GLY A 149 -8.44 5.48 -7.76
CA GLY A 149 -7.06 5.03 -7.74
C GLY A 149 -6.15 5.99 -6.98
N PHE A 150 -4.84 5.78 -7.09
CA PHE A 150 -3.80 6.55 -6.41
C PHE A 150 -2.95 7.34 -7.40
N PHE A 151 -2.68 8.60 -7.11
CA PHE A 151 -1.70 9.40 -7.83
C PHE A 151 -0.29 9.09 -7.32
N ILE A 152 0.65 8.79 -8.23
CA ILE A 152 2.02 8.40 -7.90
C ILE A 152 3.09 9.38 -8.39
N GLY A 153 2.68 10.55 -8.92
CA GLY A 153 3.57 11.57 -9.51
C GLY A 153 3.61 11.52 -11.04
N ASN A 154 4.29 12.47 -11.66
CA ASN A 154 4.57 12.50 -13.11
C ASN A 154 3.37 12.23 -14.03
N ASN A 155 2.20 12.77 -13.69
CA ASN A 155 0.94 12.49 -14.40
C ASN A 155 0.58 10.99 -14.48
N ARG A 156 1.06 10.19 -13.52
CA ARG A 156 0.77 8.76 -13.45
C ARG A 156 -0.12 8.44 -12.25
N ALA A 157 -0.96 7.44 -12.42
CA ALA A 157 -1.82 6.89 -11.38
C ALA A 157 -1.77 5.35 -11.43
N ILE A 158 -2.09 4.72 -10.30
CA ILE A 158 -2.32 3.28 -10.21
C ILE A 158 -3.77 3.06 -9.78
N SER A 159 -4.50 2.31 -10.57
CA SER A 159 -5.86 1.87 -10.27
C SER A 159 -6.09 0.46 -10.78
N ASN A 160 -7.14 -0.20 -10.30
CA ASN A 160 -7.50 -1.49 -10.88
C ASN A 160 -8.02 -1.30 -12.30
N ILE A 161 -7.42 -1.99 -13.26
CA ILE A 161 -7.85 -1.97 -14.67
C ILE A 161 -8.86 -3.09 -14.89
N SER A 162 -10.05 -2.72 -15.31
CA SER A 162 -11.19 -3.66 -15.44
C SER A 162 -10.88 -4.83 -16.36
N GLU A 163 -10.25 -4.59 -17.49
CA GLU A 163 -9.87 -5.58 -18.49
C GLU A 163 -8.80 -6.56 -17.98
N LEU A 164 -7.91 -6.09 -17.09
CA LEU A 164 -6.85 -6.90 -16.50
C LEU A 164 -7.31 -7.61 -15.22
N GLY A 165 -8.25 -7.01 -14.49
CA GLY A 165 -8.74 -7.48 -13.20
C GLY A 165 -7.69 -7.38 -12.08
N TYR A 166 -6.73 -6.48 -12.20
CA TYR A 166 -5.70 -6.16 -11.19
C TYR A 166 -5.22 -4.72 -11.34
N PRO A 167 -4.56 -4.15 -10.30
CA PRO A 167 -3.98 -2.80 -10.37
C PRO A 167 -2.88 -2.70 -11.41
N ASP A 168 -2.90 -1.61 -12.19
CA ASP A 168 -1.83 -1.28 -13.12
C ASP A 168 -1.61 0.23 -13.18
N GLU A 169 -0.44 0.63 -13.69
CA GLU A 169 -0.05 2.02 -13.84
C GLU A 169 -0.53 2.57 -15.18
N HIS A 170 -1.12 3.77 -15.15
CA HIS A 170 -1.65 4.43 -16.34
C HIS A 170 -1.48 5.95 -16.27
N HIS A 171 -1.71 6.65 -17.38
CA HIS A 171 -1.76 8.11 -17.40
C HIS A 171 -2.89 8.62 -16.49
N LEU A 172 -2.67 9.72 -15.78
CA LEU A 172 -3.61 10.28 -14.78
C LEU A 172 -5.02 10.52 -15.33
N THR A 173 -5.17 10.84 -16.60
CA THR A 173 -6.46 11.07 -17.27
C THR A 173 -6.82 9.98 -18.28
N PHE A 174 -6.17 8.82 -18.21
CA PHE A 174 -6.33 7.75 -19.23
C PHE A 174 -6.13 8.30 -20.65
N ASP A 175 -5.05 9.06 -20.85
CA ASP A 175 -4.75 9.74 -22.12
C ASP A 175 -5.88 10.66 -22.60
N ASN A 176 -6.40 11.46 -21.68
CA ASN A 176 -7.53 12.40 -21.85
C ASN A 176 -8.90 11.75 -22.11
N LYS A 177 -9.03 10.44 -21.90
CA LYS A 177 -10.31 9.71 -22.09
C LYS A 177 -11.23 9.80 -20.86
N ARG A 178 -10.73 10.25 -19.70
CA ARG A 178 -11.51 10.28 -18.46
C ARG A 178 -11.18 11.51 -17.63
N LYS A 179 -12.21 12.27 -17.22
CA LYS A 179 -12.05 13.48 -16.40
C LYS A 179 -11.93 13.13 -14.92
N ILE A 180 -11.14 13.93 -14.21
CA ILE A 180 -11.02 13.84 -12.76
C ILE A 180 -12.18 14.62 -12.14
N GLU A 181 -13.00 13.94 -11.33
CA GLU A 181 -14.13 14.53 -10.60
C GLU A 181 -13.69 15.07 -9.23
N LEU A 182 -12.81 14.32 -8.53
CA LEU A 182 -12.41 14.66 -7.17
C LEU A 182 -10.99 14.15 -6.89
N ILE A 183 -10.22 14.96 -6.16
CA ILE A 183 -8.92 14.57 -5.61
C ILE A 183 -8.97 14.77 -4.11
N LEU A 184 -8.62 13.70 -3.37
CA LEU A 184 -8.53 13.71 -1.91
C LEU A 184 -7.11 13.42 -1.45
N TRP A 185 -6.65 14.13 -0.43
CA TRP A 185 -5.34 13.96 0.16
C TRP A 185 -5.40 14.01 1.68
N ASN A 186 -4.57 13.21 2.35
CA ASN A 186 -4.54 13.15 3.81
C ASN A 186 -3.32 13.91 4.34
N PRO A 187 -3.49 14.91 5.25
CA PRO A 187 -2.37 15.64 5.84
C PRO A 187 -1.31 14.79 6.55
N LYS A 188 -1.67 13.58 6.97
CA LYS A 188 -0.72 12.60 7.57
C LYS A 188 0.31 12.06 6.58
N LEU A 189 0.16 12.36 5.28
CA LEU A 189 1.10 11.99 4.22
C LEU A 189 2.17 13.08 3.96
N LYS A 190 2.30 14.05 4.86
CA LYS A 190 3.35 15.06 4.84
C LYS A 190 4.69 14.49 5.25
#